data_1044e18dc42967cf8be82e486a7807a8
#
_entry.id   1044e18dc42967cf8be82e486a7807a8
#
_cell.length_a   1.000
_cell.length_b   1.000
_cell.length_c   1.000
_cell.angle_alpha   90.00
_cell.angle_beta   90.00
_cell.angle_gamma   90.00
#
_symmetry.space_group_name_H-M   'P 1'
#
loop_
_entity.id
_entity.type
_entity.pdbx_description
1 polymer ?
#
loop_
_entity_poly.entity_id
_entity_poly.type
_entity_poly.pdbx_seq_one_letter_code
_entity_poly.pdbx_strand_id
1 'polypeptide(L)'
;MKRIYECFIDAYRRGRFATFAGRASREDFWYFVLGHILLNTVAVSLVALGSWFEWQNIANAALSIALDDPVEDAGTIMAVVFTACVAAYAVFLIVSIIPSLSLMVRRYHDVGLSGYVLAFLILAVPACFVFVVYRVWQLSAGIYDAFPEDPDTMLQTGFTTEVIVMYLAQFLGLVNLVILALPGKQGE
;
A
#
# COMPACT_ATOMS: atom_id res chain seq x y z
N MET A 1 -17.18 -6.20 16.93
CA MET A 1 -15.77 -5.90 17.28
C MET A 1 -14.99 -7.11 17.78
N LYS A 2 -15.52 -7.94 18.70
CA LYS A 2 -14.80 -9.13 19.24
C LYS A 2 -14.33 -10.10 18.12
N ARG A 3 -15.17 -10.46 17.16
CA ARG A 3 -14.82 -11.34 16.01
C ARG A 3 -13.71 -10.77 15.12
N ILE A 4 -13.70 -9.47 14.83
CA ILE A 4 -12.65 -8.81 14.01
C ILE A 4 -11.30 -8.96 14.70
N TYR A 5 -11.24 -8.65 15.99
CA TYR A 5 -10.04 -8.78 16.79
C TYR A 5 -9.54 -10.22 16.85
N GLU A 6 -10.44 -11.17 17.09
CA GLU A 6 -10.10 -12.62 17.16
C GLU A 6 -9.55 -13.12 15.83
N CYS A 7 -10.20 -12.85 14.70
CA CYS A 7 -9.73 -13.27 13.37
C CYS A 7 -8.41 -12.60 13.00
N PHE A 8 -8.23 -11.31 13.35
CA PHE A 8 -7.00 -10.59 13.08
C PHE A 8 -5.83 -11.19 13.87
N ILE A 9 -5.96 -11.35 15.19
CA ILE A 9 -4.91 -11.91 16.04
C ILE A 9 -4.61 -13.38 15.69
N ASP A 10 -5.63 -14.16 15.35
CA ASP A 10 -5.48 -15.57 15.03
C ASP A 10 -4.63 -15.79 13.76
N ALA A 11 -4.69 -14.86 12.79
CA ALA A 11 -3.85 -14.87 11.59
C ALA A 11 -2.35 -14.67 11.92
N TYR A 12 -2.04 -13.96 13.01
CA TYR A 12 -0.65 -13.75 13.47
C TYR A 12 -0.14 -14.81 14.45
N ARG A 13 -0.99 -15.75 14.86
CA ARG A 13 -0.55 -16.85 15.75
C ARG A 13 0.39 -17.80 15.01
N ARG A 14 1.38 -18.35 15.75
CA ARG A 14 2.44 -19.24 15.21
C ARG A 14 1.91 -20.39 14.35
N GLY A 15 0.74 -20.93 14.65
CA GLY A 15 0.14 -22.05 13.91
C GLY A 15 -0.55 -21.65 12.60
N ARG A 16 -0.83 -20.35 12.36
CA ARG A 16 -1.58 -19.85 11.18
C ARG A 16 -0.83 -18.82 10.36
N PHE A 17 0.24 -18.25 10.89
CA PHE A 17 1.00 -17.15 10.29
C PHE A 17 1.47 -17.43 8.85
N ALA A 18 1.93 -18.64 8.55
CA ALA A 18 2.44 -19.04 7.24
C ALA A 18 1.81 -20.34 6.73
N THR A 19 0.54 -20.59 7.07
CA THR A 19 -0.16 -21.80 6.66
C THR A 19 -0.88 -21.57 5.34
N PHE A 20 -0.32 -22.06 4.25
CA PHE A 20 -0.88 -21.96 2.90
C PHE A 20 -1.84 -23.11 2.56
N ALA A 21 -1.84 -24.19 3.35
CA ALA A 21 -2.73 -25.32 3.20
C ALA A 21 -4.08 -25.08 3.89
N GLY A 22 -5.15 -25.69 3.37
CA GLY A 22 -6.50 -25.59 3.91
C GLY A 22 -7.37 -24.55 3.18
N ARG A 23 -8.53 -24.29 3.78
CA ARG A 23 -9.54 -23.33 3.26
C ARG A 23 -9.78 -22.23 4.30
N ALA A 24 -10.11 -21.05 3.85
CA ALA A 24 -10.50 -19.93 4.70
C ALA A 24 -11.93 -19.51 4.38
N SER A 25 -12.76 -19.34 5.42
CA SER A 25 -14.11 -18.85 5.23
C SER A 25 -14.12 -17.41 4.72
N ARG A 26 -15.23 -17.01 4.05
CA ARG A 26 -15.41 -15.60 3.62
C ARG A 26 -15.39 -14.65 4.82
N GLU A 27 -16.05 -15.04 5.89
CA GLU A 27 -16.16 -14.22 7.09
C GLU A 27 -14.79 -13.96 7.71
N ASP A 28 -13.97 -15.00 7.90
CA ASP A 28 -12.62 -14.85 8.48
C ASP A 28 -11.72 -13.97 7.63
N PHE A 29 -11.80 -14.15 6.30
CA PHE A 29 -11.04 -13.33 5.36
C PHE A 29 -11.44 -11.85 5.44
N TRP A 30 -12.73 -11.53 5.37
CA TRP A 30 -13.19 -10.15 5.41
C TRP A 30 -12.99 -9.49 6.77
N TYR A 31 -13.12 -10.21 7.88
CA TYR A 31 -12.78 -9.68 9.20
C TYR A 31 -11.29 -9.37 9.35
N PHE A 32 -10.43 -10.19 8.77
CA PHE A 32 -8.99 -9.91 8.71
C PHE A 32 -8.68 -8.65 7.87
N VAL A 33 -9.28 -8.55 6.69
CA VAL A 33 -9.14 -7.37 5.80
C VAL A 33 -9.65 -6.11 6.51
N LEU A 34 -10.81 -6.19 7.15
CA LEU A 34 -11.38 -5.06 7.90
C LEU A 34 -10.46 -4.62 9.04
N GLY A 35 -9.88 -5.58 9.78
CA GLY A 35 -8.89 -5.29 10.81
C GLY A 35 -7.68 -4.53 10.26
N HIS A 36 -7.16 -4.97 9.10
CA HIS A 36 -6.08 -4.27 8.40
C HIS A 36 -6.48 -2.87 7.93
N ILE A 37 -7.66 -2.71 7.34
CA ILE A 37 -8.16 -1.39 6.91
C ILE A 37 -8.23 -0.44 8.09
N LEU A 38 -8.80 -0.85 9.21
CA LEU A 38 -8.91 -0.02 10.42
C LEU A 38 -7.53 0.38 10.95
N LEU A 39 -6.62 -0.59 11.08
CA LEU A 39 -5.26 -0.33 11.56
C LEU A 39 -4.49 0.59 10.61
N ASN A 40 -4.55 0.32 9.31
CA ASN A 40 -3.89 1.16 8.29
C ASN A 40 -4.47 2.57 8.25
N THR A 41 -5.80 2.73 8.38
CA THR A 41 -6.44 4.05 8.43
C THR A 41 -5.91 4.87 9.61
N VAL A 42 -5.84 4.27 10.80
CA VAL A 42 -5.26 4.93 11.98
C VAL A 42 -3.79 5.28 11.76
N ALA A 43 -2.98 4.32 11.27
CA ALA A 43 -1.56 4.53 11.05
C ALA A 43 -1.29 5.63 10.00
N VAL A 44 -1.99 5.60 8.86
CA VAL A 44 -1.86 6.63 7.81
C VAL A 44 -2.29 8.00 8.33
N SER A 45 -3.36 8.07 9.14
CA SER A 45 -3.79 9.33 9.76
C SER A 45 -2.73 9.89 10.71
N LEU A 46 -2.09 9.04 11.51
CA LEU A 46 -1.00 9.45 12.40
C LEU A 46 0.24 9.92 11.62
N VAL A 47 0.59 9.21 10.54
CA VAL A 47 1.69 9.61 9.64
C VAL A 47 1.37 10.95 8.97
N ALA A 48 0.15 11.15 8.48
CA ALA A 48 -0.27 12.40 7.86
C ALA A 48 -0.22 13.59 8.85
N LEU A 49 -0.68 13.38 10.08
CA LEU A 49 -0.59 14.39 11.13
C LEU A 49 0.87 14.71 11.48
N GLY A 50 1.71 13.68 11.64
CA GLY A 50 3.13 13.87 11.90
C GLY A 50 3.85 14.61 10.77
N SER A 51 3.57 14.26 9.51
CA SER A 51 4.10 14.97 8.33
C SER A 51 3.68 16.44 8.29
N TRP A 52 2.45 16.72 8.68
CA TRP A 52 1.96 18.09 8.78
C TRP A 52 2.77 18.92 9.82
N PHE A 53 3.01 18.36 11.01
CA PHE A 53 3.82 19.03 12.04
C PHE A 53 5.27 19.22 11.58
N GLU A 54 5.89 18.22 10.95
CA GLU A 54 7.24 18.33 10.40
C GLU A 54 7.33 19.41 9.32
N TRP A 55 6.33 19.50 8.44
CA TRP A 55 6.27 20.57 7.44
C TRP A 55 6.23 21.96 8.09
N GLN A 56 5.43 22.15 9.16
CA GLN A 56 5.38 23.42 9.90
C GLN A 56 6.72 23.75 10.55
N ASN A 57 7.42 22.78 11.13
CA ASN A 57 8.74 22.98 11.72
C ASN A 57 9.77 23.42 10.67
N ILE A 58 9.77 22.77 9.50
CA ILE A 58 10.66 23.14 8.39
C ILE A 58 10.34 24.55 7.89
N ALA A 59 9.07 24.89 7.73
CA ALA A 59 8.65 26.22 7.26
C ALA A 59 9.04 27.32 8.27
N ASN A 60 8.87 27.07 9.57
CA ASN A 60 9.27 27.99 10.64
C ASN A 60 10.78 28.17 10.70
N ALA A 61 11.55 27.07 10.58
CA ALA A 61 13.01 27.13 10.53
C ALA A 61 13.51 27.91 9.31
N ALA A 62 12.89 27.72 8.14
CA ALA A 62 13.23 28.49 6.95
C ALA A 62 12.93 29.97 7.13
N LEU A 63 11.84 30.32 7.79
CA LEU A 63 11.45 31.70 8.07
C LEU A 63 12.41 32.36 9.07
N SER A 64 12.80 31.68 10.16
CA SER A 64 13.75 32.20 11.15
C SER A 64 15.13 32.46 10.52
N ILE A 65 15.61 31.55 9.65
CA ILE A 65 16.85 31.78 8.89
C ILE A 65 16.73 33.02 7.99
N ALA A 66 15.58 33.22 7.34
CA ALA A 66 15.35 34.38 6.47
C ALA A 66 15.27 35.72 7.26
N LEU A 67 14.89 35.67 8.53
CA LEU A 67 14.75 36.83 9.41
C LEU A 67 15.97 37.05 10.33
N ASP A 68 17.00 36.21 10.20
CA ASP A 68 18.21 36.23 11.06
C ASP A 68 17.89 36.03 12.57
N ASP A 69 16.79 35.29 12.83
CA ASP A 69 16.35 34.93 14.18
C ASP A 69 16.95 33.57 14.62
N PRO A 70 17.23 33.37 15.93
CA PRO A 70 17.72 32.07 16.39
C PRO A 70 16.70 30.95 16.14
N VAL A 71 17.14 29.86 15.50
CA VAL A 71 16.32 28.68 15.27
C VAL A 71 16.13 27.94 16.60
N GLU A 72 14.91 27.88 17.10
CA GLU A 72 14.57 27.07 18.27
C GLU A 72 14.57 25.56 17.94
N ASP A 73 15.33 24.79 18.72
CA ASP A 73 15.57 23.33 18.51
C ASP A 73 14.37 22.42 18.88
N ALA A 74 13.15 22.98 18.98
CA ALA A 74 11.96 22.24 19.43
C ALA A 74 11.54 21.10 18.49
N GLY A 75 12.04 21.02 17.25
CA GLY A 75 11.67 20.05 16.23
C GLY A 75 12.37 18.69 16.33
N THR A 76 13.58 18.61 16.88
CA THR A 76 14.44 17.42 16.76
C THR A 76 13.85 16.17 17.43
N ILE A 77 13.29 16.29 18.63
CA ILE A 77 12.70 15.15 19.35
C ILE A 77 11.47 14.64 18.62
N MET A 78 10.61 15.53 18.11
CA MET A 78 9.42 15.16 17.38
C MET A 78 9.77 14.45 16.06
N ALA A 79 10.77 14.93 15.33
CA ALA A 79 11.28 14.30 14.12
C ALA A 79 11.80 12.87 14.37
N VAL A 80 12.54 12.66 15.45
CA VAL A 80 13.03 11.32 15.83
C VAL A 80 11.87 10.39 16.17
N VAL A 81 10.90 10.84 16.96
CA VAL A 81 9.71 10.05 17.31
C VAL A 81 8.90 9.71 16.06
N PHE A 82 8.66 10.68 15.20
CA PHE A 82 7.94 10.48 13.95
C PHE A 82 8.64 9.45 13.05
N THR A 83 9.95 9.59 12.84
CA THR A 83 10.75 8.64 12.05
C THR A 83 10.69 7.23 12.63
N ALA A 84 10.78 7.08 13.96
CA ALA A 84 10.67 5.80 14.64
C ALA A 84 9.28 5.17 14.44
N CYS A 85 8.20 5.95 14.51
CA CYS A 85 6.83 5.48 14.23
C CYS A 85 6.66 5.02 12.79
N VAL A 86 7.17 5.78 11.81
CA VAL A 86 7.14 5.40 10.38
C VAL A 86 7.93 4.11 10.15
N ALA A 87 9.11 3.96 10.74
CA ALA A 87 9.92 2.76 10.65
C ALA A 87 9.21 1.54 11.26
N ALA A 88 8.61 1.69 12.43
CA ALA A 88 7.84 0.62 13.08
C ALA A 88 6.63 0.20 12.22
N TYR A 89 5.93 1.16 11.61
CA TYR A 89 4.83 0.88 10.70
C TYR A 89 5.30 0.16 9.42
N ALA A 90 6.44 0.55 8.85
CA ALA A 90 7.03 -0.14 7.70
C ALA A 90 7.37 -1.60 8.03
N VAL A 91 7.96 -1.87 9.20
CA VAL A 91 8.21 -3.25 9.67
C VAL A 91 6.90 -4.02 9.83
N PHE A 92 5.86 -3.41 10.40
CA PHE A 92 4.54 -4.04 10.51
C PHE A 92 3.98 -4.41 9.13
N LEU A 93 4.07 -3.52 8.13
CA LEU A 93 3.60 -3.81 6.77
C LEU A 93 4.33 -5.03 6.16
N ILE A 94 5.66 -5.08 6.30
CA ILE A 94 6.49 -6.20 5.80
C ILE A 94 6.07 -7.51 6.46
N VAL A 95 5.93 -7.52 7.79
CA VAL A 95 5.51 -8.71 8.54
C VAL A 95 4.10 -9.15 8.15
N SER A 96 3.21 -8.21 7.85
CA SER A 96 1.82 -8.47 7.47
C SER A 96 1.66 -9.11 6.08
N ILE A 97 2.69 -9.06 5.23
CA ILE A 97 2.65 -9.68 3.89
C ILE A 97 2.39 -11.20 4.01
N ILE A 98 3.09 -11.89 4.91
CA ILE A 98 3.01 -13.36 5.04
C ILE A 98 1.61 -13.83 5.43
N PRO A 99 0.97 -13.35 6.54
CA PRO A 99 -0.37 -13.79 6.90
C PRO A 99 -1.44 -13.37 5.88
N SER A 100 -1.26 -12.21 5.23
CA SER A 100 -2.17 -11.77 4.16
C SER A 100 -2.12 -12.71 2.96
N LEU A 101 -0.93 -13.09 2.49
CA LEU A 101 -0.75 -14.04 1.40
C LEU A 101 -1.30 -15.42 1.76
N SER A 102 -1.01 -15.89 2.96
CA SER A 102 -1.48 -17.18 3.45
C SER A 102 -3.01 -17.27 3.46
N LEU A 103 -3.69 -16.21 3.91
CA LEU A 103 -5.14 -16.11 3.89
C LEU A 103 -5.72 -16.03 2.47
N MET A 104 -5.10 -15.25 1.59
CA MET A 104 -5.50 -15.15 0.18
C MET A 104 -5.39 -16.49 -0.52
N VAL A 105 -4.27 -17.21 -0.40
CA VAL A 105 -4.08 -18.53 -1.01
C VAL A 105 -5.16 -19.51 -0.54
N ARG A 106 -5.41 -19.57 0.77
CA ARG A 106 -6.46 -20.44 1.33
C ARG A 106 -7.85 -20.08 0.81
N ARG A 107 -8.09 -18.79 0.57
CA ARG A 107 -9.35 -18.32 0.00
C ARG A 107 -9.49 -18.70 -1.48
N TYR A 108 -8.40 -18.62 -2.26
CA TYR A 108 -8.38 -19.09 -3.65
C TYR A 108 -8.66 -20.59 -3.74
N HIS A 109 -8.09 -21.40 -2.84
CA HIS A 109 -8.38 -22.84 -2.76
C HIS A 109 -9.84 -23.12 -2.41
N ASP A 110 -10.47 -22.29 -1.57
CA ASP A 110 -11.88 -22.41 -1.21
C ASP A 110 -12.82 -22.13 -2.41
N VAL A 111 -12.46 -21.19 -3.28
CA VAL A 111 -13.18 -20.90 -4.53
C VAL A 111 -12.88 -21.96 -5.61
N GLY A 112 -11.88 -22.81 -5.43
CA GLY A 112 -11.46 -23.84 -6.37
C GLY A 112 -10.50 -23.35 -7.44
N LEU A 113 -9.84 -22.21 -7.20
CA LEU A 113 -8.79 -21.68 -8.05
C LEU A 113 -7.41 -22.10 -7.52
N SER A 114 -6.46 -22.25 -8.45
CA SER A 114 -5.08 -22.55 -8.08
C SER A 114 -4.38 -21.31 -7.51
N GLY A 115 -3.45 -21.52 -6.59
CA GLY A 115 -2.60 -20.43 -6.06
C GLY A 115 -1.75 -19.71 -7.10
N TYR A 116 -1.56 -20.30 -8.29
CA TYR A 116 -0.85 -19.66 -9.40
C TYR A 116 -1.59 -18.44 -9.96
N VAL A 117 -2.92 -18.43 -9.96
CA VAL A 117 -3.72 -17.26 -10.37
C VAL A 117 -3.46 -16.10 -9.41
N LEU A 118 -3.42 -16.38 -8.11
CA LEU A 118 -3.08 -15.38 -7.11
C LEU A 118 -1.63 -14.88 -7.29
N ALA A 119 -0.68 -15.78 -7.49
CA ALA A 119 0.73 -15.42 -7.73
C ALA A 119 0.87 -14.50 -8.94
N PHE A 120 0.18 -14.80 -10.04
CA PHE A 120 0.14 -13.93 -11.22
C PHE A 120 -0.38 -12.53 -10.88
N LEU A 121 -1.51 -12.42 -10.18
CA LEU A 121 -2.11 -11.13 -9.82
C LEU A 121 -1.24 -10.33 -8.86
N ILE A 122 -0.61 -10.98 -7.88
CA ILE A 122 0.30 -10.35 -6.92
C ILE A 122 1.56 -9.80 -7.61
N LEU A 123 2.03 -10.43 -8.67
CA LEU A 123 3.19 -9.95 -9.43
C LEU A 123 2.80 -8.91 -10.48
N ALA A 124 1.68 -9.10 -11.17
CA ALA A 124 1.24 -8.22 -12.25
C ALA A 124 0.88 -6.81 -11.76
N VAL A 125 0.16 -6.69 -10.64
CA VAL A 125 -0.27 -5.37 -10.13
C VAL A 125 0.90 -4.49 -9.70
N PRO A 126 1.86 -4.95 -8.86
CA PRO A 126 3.05 -4.17 -8.55
C PRO A 126 3.95 -3.91 -9.76
N ALA A 127 4.06 -4.85 -10.71
CA ALA A 127 4.84 -4.63 -11.93
C ALA A 127 4.27 -3.48 -12.76
N CYS A 128 2.95 -3.39 -12.91
CA CYS A 128 2.29 -2.26 -13.54
C CYS A 128 2.59 -0.94 -12.79
N PHE A 129 2.55 -0.97 -11.47
CA PHE A 129 2.85 0.23 -10.66
C PHE A 129 4.31 0.68 -10.81
N VAL A 130 5.27 -0.25 -10.72
CA VAL A 130 6.70 0.04 -10.92
C VAL A 130 6.94 0.60 -12.32
N PHE A 131 6.28 0.05 -13.34
CA PHE A 131 6.37 0.57 -14.71
C PHE A 131 5.88 2.02 -14.79
N VAL A 132 4.74 2.35 -14.20
CA VAL A 132 4.19 3.72 -14.18
C VAL A 132 5.14 4.67 -13.46
N VAL A 133 5.65 4.30 -12.27
CA VAL A 133 6.61 5.11 -11.51
C VAL A 133 7.88 5.36 -12.31
N TYR A 134 8.42 4.31 -12.96
CA TYR A 134 9.61 4.43 -13.82
C TYR A 134 9.38 5.37 -14.99
N ARG A 135 8.22 5.28 -15.65
CA ARG A 135 7.84 6.17 -16.77
C ARG A 135 7.68 7.62 -16.32
N VAL A 136 7.00 7.84 -15.19
CA VAL A 136 6.86 9.19 -14.60
C VAL A 136 8.24 9.78 -14.25
N TRP A 137 9.14 8.96 -13.70
CA TRP A 137 10.51 9.39 -13.41
C TRP A 137 11.28 9.75 -14.69
N GLN A 138 11.19 8.94 -15.75
CA GLN A 138 11.81 9.26 -17.05
C GLN A 138 11.27 10.57 -17.65
N LEU A 139 9.94 10.77 -17.59
CA LEU A 139 9.32 12.01 -18.07
C LEU A 139 9.80 13.22 -17.26
N SER A 140 9.89 13.10 -15.94
CA SER A 140 10.39 14.18 -15.08
C SER A 140 11.86 14.49 -15.34
N ALA A 141 12.70 13.49 -15.56
CA ALA A 141 14.11 13.67 -15.92
C ALA A 141 14.27 14.34 -17.30
N GLY A 142 13.44 13.93 -18.27
CA GLY A 142 13.44 14.54 -19.62
C GLY A 142 12.93 15.98 -19.69
N ILE A 143 12.10 16.41 -18.74
CA ILE A 143 11.61 17.79 -18.64
C ILE A 143 12.78 18.78 -18.35
N TYR A 144 13.83 18.34 -17.65
CA TYR A 144 14.99 19.19 -17.38
C TYR A 144 15.90 19.37 -18.59
N ASP A 145 15.90 18.43 -19.55
CA ASP A 145 16.81 18.44 -20.71
C ASP A 145 16.16 18.97 -21.99
N ALA A 146 14.85 19.02 -22.09
CA ALA A 146 14.14 19.45 -23.27
C ALA A 146 12.79 20.10 -22.90
N PHE A 147 12.74 21.43 -22.88
CA PHE A 147 11.50 22.13 -23.15
C PHE A 147 11.24 21.99 -24.66
N PRO A 148 10.36 21.11 -25.13
CA PRO A 148 9.97 21.09 -26.52
C PRO A 148 9.21 22.38 -26.81
N GLU A 149 9.49 22.95 -27.96
CA GLU A 149 8.85 24.19 -28.43
C GLU A 149 7.33 24.02 -28.60
N ASP A 150 6.81 22.78 -28.53
CA ASP A 150 5.40 22.47 -28.70
C ASP A 150 4.85 21.66 -27.53
N PRO A 151 4.09 22.27 -26.59
CA PRO A 151 3.49 21.58 -25.42
C PRO A 151 2.49 20.49 -25.78
N ASP A 152 1.84 20.56 -26.95
CA ASP A 152 0.77 19.64 -27.34
C ASP A 152 1.30 18.25 -27.71
N THR A 153 2.53 18.15 -28.17
CA THR A 153 3.16 16.85 -28.50
C THR A 153 3.56 16.06 -27.26
N MET A 154 3.83 16.69 -26.14
CA MET A 154 4.13 16.00 -24.86
C MET A 154 2.90 15.35 -24.24
N LEU A 155 1.74 15.98 -24.34
CA LEU A 155 0.51 15.50 -23.74
C LEU A 155 -0.08 14.29 -24.46
N GLN A 156 0.15 14.14 -25.77
CA GLN A 156 -0.51 13.10 -26.56
C GLN A 156 0.19 11.72 -26.53
N THR A 157 1.50 11.64 -26.41
CA THR A 157 2.23 10.37 -26.55
C THR A 157 2.67 9.72 -25.24
N GLY A 158 2.95 10.50 -24.21
CA GLY A 158 3.42 9.98 -22.91
C GLY A 158 2.29 9.49 -22.02
N PHE A 159 1.23 10.25 -21.89
CA PHE A 159 0.15 10.01 -20.93
C PHE A 159 -0.77 8.83 -21.25
N THR A 160 -0.89 8.42 -22.49
CA THR A 160 -1.83 7.35 -22.89
C THR A 160 -1.41 5.98 -22.41
N THR A 161 -0.12 5.67 -22.47
CA THR A 161 0.40 4.35 -22.06
C THR A 161 0.32 4.16 -20.55
N GLU A 162 0.73 5.18 -19.77
CA GLU A 162 0.67 5.17 -18.31
C GLU A 162 -0.76 5.05 -17.80
N VAL A 163 -1.68 5.78 -18.42
CA VAL A 163 -3.11 5.73 -18.09
C VAL A 163 -3.68 4.34 -18.38
N ILE A 164 -3.36 3.74 -19.54
CA ILE A 164 -3.81 2.38 -19.87
C ILE A 164 -3.26 1.36 -18.87
N VAL A 165 -1.97 1.43 -18.54
CA VAL A 165 -1.34 0.51 -17.57
C VAL A 165 -1.94 0.68 -16.17
N MET A 166 -2.25 1.92 -15.77
CA MET A 166 -2.89 2.20 -14.49
C MET A 166 -4.31 1.62 -14.42
N TYR A 167 -5.11 1.77 -15.48
CA TYR A 167 -6.44 1.14 -15.55
C TYR A 167 -6.36 -0.38 -15.59
N LEU A 168 -5.37 -0.95 -16.27
CA LEU A 168 -5.13 -2.39 -16.28
C LEU A 168 -4.82 -2.90 -14.87
N ALA A 169 -3.96 -2.22 -14.12
CA ALA A 169 -3.65 -2.57 -12.73
C ALA A 169 -4.89 -2.51 -11.83
N GLN A 170 -5.72 -1.47 -11.98
CA GLN A 170 -6.99 -1.34 -11.25
C GLN A 170 -7.97 -2.46 -11.62
N PHE A 171 -8.10 -2.78 -12.90
CA PHE A 171 -8.94 -3.87 -13.37
C PHE A 171 -8.50 -5.22 -12.79
N LEU A 172 -7.20 -5.54 -12.81
CA LEU A 172 -6.65 -6.75 -12.20
C LEU A 172 -6.90 -6.78 -10.69
N GLY A 173 -6.79 -5.63 -10.01
CA GLY A 173 -7.13 -5.50 -8.59
C GLY A 173 -8.60 -5.77 -8.31
N LEU A 174 -9.52 -5.27 -9.15
CA LEU A 174 -10.94 -5.54 -9.05
C LEU A 174 -11.27 -7.01 -9.30
N VAL A 175 -10.65 -7.64 -10.30
CA VAL A 175 -10.80 -9.07 -10.57
C VAL A 175 -10.39 -9.89 -9.34
N ASN A 176 -9.25 -9.56 -8.73
CA ASN A 176 -8.81 -10.20 -7.49
C ASN A 176 -9.84 -10.06 -6.36
N LEU A 177 -10.36 -8.85 -6.17
CA LEU A 177 -11.36 -8.56 -5.14
C LEU A 177 -12.66 -9.34 -5.38
N VAL A 178 -13.13 -9.43 -6.63
CA VAL A 178 -14.30 -10.24 -7.01
C VAL A 178 -14.07 -11.71 -6.69
N ILE A 179 -12.92 -12.29 -7.08
CA ILE A 179 -12.57 -13.69 -6.77
C ILE A 179 -12.62 -13.95 -5.26
N LEU A 180 -12.05 -13.05 -4.46
CA LEU A 180 -12.04 -13.17 -3.00
C LEU A 180 -13.45 -13.06 -2.37
N ALA A 181 -14.38 -12.38 -3.05
CA ALA A 181 -15.76 -12.22 -2.62
C ALA A 181 -16.67 -13.40 -3.04
N LEU A 182 -16.27 -14.22 -4.02
CA LEU A 182 -17.07 -15.35 -4.51
C LEU A 182 -17.44 -16.34 -3.38
N PRO A 183 -18.60 -16.99 -3.44
CA PRO A 183 -18.93 -18.08 -2.52
C PRO A 183 -17.91 -19.23 -2.70
N GLY A 184 -17.40 -19.77 -1.61
CA GLY A 184 -16.60 -20.99 -1.64
C GLY A 184 -17.41 -22.16 -2.16
N LYS A 185 -16.75 -23.14 -2.78
CA LYS A 185 -17.38 -24.40 -3.12
C LYS A 185 -17.80 -25.06 -1.80
N GLN A 186 -19.10 -25.12 -1.54
CA GLN A 186 -19.63 -25.93 -0.45
C GLN A 186 -19.23 -27.35 -0.78
N GLY A 187 -18.56 -28.00 0.19
CA GLY A 187 -17.96 -29.29 -0.04
C GLY A 187 -18.97 -30.30 -0.60
N GLU A 188 -18.64 -30.87 -1.73
CA GLU A 188 -19.00 -32.19 -2.10
C GLU A 188 -18.14 -33.19 -1.33
#